data_dfb7f63c2df47bb92277979cc283521a
#
_entry.id   dfb7f63c2df47bb92277979cc283521a
#
_cell.length_a   1.000
_cell.length_b   1.000
_cell.length_c   1.000
_cell.angle_alpha   90.00
_cell.angle_beta   90.00
_cell.angle_gamma   90.00
#
_symmetry.space_group_name_H-M   'P 1'
#
loop_
_entity.id
_entity.type
_entity.pdbx_description
1 polymer ?
#
loop_
_entity_poly.entity_id
_entity_poly.type
_entity_poly.pdbx_seq_one_letter_code
_entity_poly.pdbx_strand_id
1 'polypeptide(L)'
;MTVRQYATPLAFKQALEQRLKSSSATGVDFARRRQLLVFDRFLARLAQVAGDAVTLKGGLVLELRLARARTTKDVDLRLMGSSDDVLELLQEAGRLDLGDHMLFEVQPDVDHPEIQNEGMRYDGFRYRTECRLAGTIYSRPFGVDVAFGDPLVGEPDIVVTDDILAFAGIAPPSLRLYPVVSHIAEKLHAFTMPRPRPNSRVRDLPDLALLATIGPIEGAALRRAIELTFEFRGTHPVPTRFPPPPEFWAAPYATMAENDDLAWKSLLEVTGAVETFLNPVLDSA
;
A
#
# COMPACT_ATOMS: atom_id res chain seq x y z
N MET A 1 7.42 7.41 29.79
CA MET A 1 8.10 8.57 29.17
C MET A 1 7.31 9.80 29.48
N THR A 2 7.95 10.93 29.80
CA THR A 2 7.25 12.20 30.01
C THR A 2 6.86 12.76 28.64
N VAL A 3 5.56 12.94 28.42
CA VAL A 3 5.02 13.59 27.22
C VAL A 3 5.53 15.03 27.15
N ARG A 4 6.10 15.43 26.04
CA ARG A 4 6.64 16.79 25.85
C ARG A 4 5.88 17.48 24.72
N GLN A 5 5.22 18.59 25.03
CA GLN A 5 4.68 19.47 24.00
C GLN A 5 5.81 20.32 23.39
N TYR A 6 5.83 20.41 22.09
CA TYR A 6 6.79 21.20 21.32
C TYR A 6 6.12 22.48 20.83
N ALA A 7 6.58 23.61 21.33
CA ALA A 7 6.00 24.91 21.01
C ALA A 7 6.28 25.37 19.57
N THR A 8 7.29 24.81 18.91
CA THR A 8 7.65 25.20 17.55
C THR A 8 7.83 24.00 16.63
N PRO A 9 7.45 24.12 15.32
CA PRO A 9 7.68 23.08 14.33
C PRO A 9 9.14 22.66 14.20
N LEU A 10 10.08 23.58 14.37
CA LEU A 10 11.53 23.31 14.30
C LEU A 10 12.01 22.43 15.45
N ALA A 11 11.59 22.74 16.69
CA ALA A 11 11.95 21.94 17.86
C ALA A 11 11.36 20.53 17.77
N PHE A 12 10.10 20.39 17.30
CA PHE A 12 9.49 19.10 17.03
C PHE A 12 10.27 18.32 15.98
N LYS A 13 10.58 18.94 14.84
CA LYS A 13 11.35 18.30 13.76
C LYS A 13 12.70 17.77 14.24
N GLN A 14 13.45 18.56 15.01
CA GLN A 14 14.74 18.15 15.57
C GLN A 14 14.63 16.93 16.48
N ALA A 15 13.65 16.95 17.40
CA ALA A 15 13.41 15.84 18.31
C ALA A 15 12.97 14.57 17.58
N LEU A 16 12.11 14.70 16.56
CA LEU A 16 11.67 13.60 15.71
C LEU A 16 12.83 12.98 14.93
N GLU A 17 13.63 13.80 14.25
CA GLU A 17 14.76 13.30 13.46
C GLU A 17 15.83 12.62 14.30
N GLN A 18 16.08 13.12 15.52
CA GLN A 18 17.00 12.47 16.44
C GLN A 18 16.52 11.06 16.80
N ARG A 19 15.22 10.87 17.04
CA ARG A 19 14.63 9.55 17.33
C ARG A 19 14.68 8.61 16.15
N LEU A 20 14.28 9.09 15.00
CA LEU A 20 14.35 8.28 13.78
C LEU A 20 15.79 7.83 13.49
N LYS A 21 16.78 8.74 13.66
CA LYS A 21 18.21 8.39 13.50
C LYS A 21 18.68 7.37 14.53
N SER A 22 18.30 7.52 15.79
CA SER A 22 18.73 6.59 16.85
C SER A 22 18.12 5.20 16.70
N SER A 23 16.99 5.06 16.02
CA SER A 23 16.34 3.78 15.73
C SER A 23 16.71 3.19 14.37
N SER A 24 17.52 3.88 13.57
CA SER A 24 17.88 3.49 12.21
C SER A 24 19.28 2.90 12.15
N ALA A 25 19.44 1.76 11.47
CA ALA A 25 20.73 1.10 11.28
C ALA A 25 21.61 1.79 10.23
N THR A 26 20.98 2.38 9.19
CA THR A 26 21.65 3.03 8.05
C THR A 26 20.93 4.32 7.66
N GLY A 27 21.57 5.14 6.81
CA GLY A 27 20.92 6.31 6.21
C GLY A 27 19.74 5.97 5.29
N VAL A 28 19.79 4.81 4.65
CA VAL A 28 18.68 4.29 3.82
C VAL A 28 17.50 3.92 4.70
N ASP A 29 17.73 3.21 5.80
CA ASP A 29 16.70 2.88 6.79
C ASP A 29 16.09 4.15 7.41
N PHE A 30 16.92 5.15 7.78
CA PHE A 30 16.43 6.43 8.25
C PHE A 30 15.48 7.12 7.24
N ALA A 31 15.89 7.17 5.96
CA ALA A 31 15.05 7.78 4.92
C ALA A 31 13.73 7.02 4.74
N ARG A 32 13.77 5.68 4.84
CA ARG A 32 12.58 4.82 4.75
C ARG A 32 11.64 5.04 5.93
N ARG A 33 12.14 5.00 7.17
CA ARG A 33 11.35 5.24 8.39
C ARG A 33 10.68 6.62 8.37
N ARG A 34 11.42 7.64 7.91
CA ARG A 34 10.86 8.99 7.73
C ARG A 34 9.73 9.01 6.71
N GLN A 35 9.86 8.28 5.60
CA GLN A 35 8.81 8.18 4.58
C GLN A 35 7.57 7.45 5.12
N LEU A 36 7.76 6.34 5.83
CA LEU A 36 6.65 5.60 6.44
C LEU A 36 5.91 6.43 7.48
N LEU A 37 6.63 7.21 8.29
CA LEU A 37 5.99 8.14 9.22
C LEU A 37 5.17 9.20 8.48
N VAL A 38 5.64 9.73 7.35
CA VAL A 38 4.88 10.68 6.55
C VAL A 38 3.59 10.04 6.01
N PHE A 39 3.65 8.80 5.54
CA PHE A 39 2.45 8.05 5.15
C PHE A 39 1.49 7.85 6.32
N ASP A 40 2.00 7.41 7.46
CA ASP A 40 1.23 7.23 8.69
C ASP A 40 0.47 8.50 9.08
N ARG A 41 1.15 9.66 9.07
CA ARG A 41 0.54 10.94 9.45
C ARG A 41 -0.50 11.44 8.43
N PHE A 42 -0.30 11.16 7.17
CA PHE A 42 -1.31 11.43 6.13
C PHE A 42 -2.54 10.54 6.30
N LEU A 43 -2.33 9.24 6.50
CA LEU A 43 -3.40 8.27 6.72
C LEU A 43 -4.17 8.52 8.02
N ALA A 44 -3.48 9.00 9.08
CA ALA A 44 -4.13 9.42 10.33
C ALA A 44 -5.17 10.53 10.09
N ARG A 45 -4.85 11.49 9.23
CA ARG A 45 -5.75 12.58 8.83
C ARG A 45 -6.93 12.07 8.02
N LEU A 46 -6.65 11.22 7.05
CA LEU A 46 -7.69 10.59 6.23
C LEU A 46 -8.67 9.76 7.07
N ALA A 47 -8.16 8.99 8.02
CA ALA A 47 -9.00 8.21 8.93
C ALA A 47 -9.93 9.10 9.78
N GLN A 48 -9.50 10.32 10.14
CA GLN A 48 -10.35 11.26 10.88
C GLN A 48 -11.40 11.95 9.99
N VAL A 49 -11.05 12.29 8.75
CA VAL A 49 -11.97 13.01 7.85
C VAL A 49 -12.93 12.06 7.16
N ALA A 50 -12.43 10.93 6.65
CA ALA A 50 -13.22 9.99 5.86
C ALA A 50 -13.74 8.78 6.67
N GLY A 51 -13.21 8.52 7.86
CA GLY A 51 -13.64 7.42 8.72
C GLY A 51 -13.65 6.08 8.01
N ASP A 52 -14.78 5.38 8.08
CA ASP A 52 -14.95 4.04 7.48
C ASP A 52 -15.02 4.03 5.96
N ALA A 53 -15.14 5.19 5.32
CA ALA A 53 -15.19 5.28 3.87
C ALA A 53 -13.83 5.00 3.21
N VAL A 54 -12.72 5.14 3.94
CA VAL A 54 -11.37 4.90 3.42
C VAL A 54 -10.82 3.55 3.85
N THR A 55 -10.23 2.83 2.91
CA THR A 55 -9.51 1.56 3.15
C THR A 55 -8.17 1.62 2.43
N LEU A 56 -7.09 1.38 3.16
CA LEU A 56 -5.74 1.31 2.60
C LEU A 56 -5.56 -0.01 1.84
N LYS A 57 -5.03 0.06 0.62
CA LYS A 57 -4.71 -1.10 -0.23
C LYS A 57 -3.26 -1.04 -0.73
N GLY A 58 -2.92 -1.90 -1.66
CA GLY A 58 -1.62 -1.87 -2.34
C GLY A 58 -0.41 -2.26 -1.48
N GLY A 59 0.76 -1.83 -1.93
CA GLY A 59 2.04 -2.25 -1.35
C GLY A 59 2.25 -1.81 0.11
N LEU A 60 1.67 -0.69 0.53
CA LEU A 60 1.83 -0.20 1.90
C LEU A 60 1.14 -1.10 2.92
N VAL A 61 0.04 -1.77 2.54
CA VAL A 61 -0.60 -2.78 3.41
C VAL A 61 0.35 -3.92 3.74
N LEU A 62 1.19 -4.36 2.79
CA LEU A 62 2.20 -5.39 3.04
C LEU A 62 3.26 -4.91 4.03
N GLU A 63 3.74 -3.67 3.87
CA GLU A 63 4.73 -3.10 4.80
C GLU A 63 4.20 -2.91 6.21
N LEU A 64 2.91 -2.61 6.38
CA LEU A 64 2.28 -2.50 7.69
C LEU A 64 2.01 -3.87 8.35
N ARG A 65 1.88 -4.93 7.55
CA ARG A 65 1.60 -6.28 8.05
C ARG A 65 2.85 -7.12 8.29
N LEU A 66 3.92 -6.86 7.55
CA LEU A 66 5.09 -7.71 7.50
C LEU A 66 6.37 -6.91 7.74
N ALA A 67 7.22 -7.43 8.61
CA ALA A 67 8.53 -6.82 8.90
C ALA A 67 9.46 -6.82 7.66
N ARG A 68 9.21 -7.69 6.69
CA ARG A 68 9.96 -7.86 5.45
C ARG A 68 9.03 -7.79 4.24
N ALA A 69 8.64 -6.60 3.88
CA ALA A 69 7.93 -6.34 2.63
C ALA A 69 8.79 -5.45 1.73
N ARG A 70 8.55 -5.53 0.43
CA ARG A 70 9.22 -4.60 -0.49
C ARG A 70 8.80 -3.16 -0.23
N THR A 71 9.72 -2.24 -0.44
CA THR A 71 9.47 -0.82 -0.28
C THR A 71 8.44 -0.29 -1.30
N THR A 72 7.38 0.34 -0.80
CA THR A 72 6.43 1.10 -1.64
C THR A 72 6.76 2.59 -1.66
N LYS A 73 6.31 3.28 -2.71
CA LYS A 73 6.55 4.71 -2.89
C LYS A 73 5.26 5.52 -2.81
N ASP A 74 4.12 4.87 -3.00
CA ASP A 74 2.81 5.46 -3.17
C ASP A 74 1.84 4.91 -2.13
N VAL A 75 0.77 5.64 -1.89
CA VAL A 75 -0.36 5.26 -1.02
C VAL A 75 -1.54 4.91 -1.92
N ASP A 76 -1.97 3.66 -1.89
CA ASP A 76 -3.13 3.19 -2.63
C ASP A 76 -4.35 3.15 -1.71
N LEU A 77 -5.44 3.78 -2.11
CA LEU A 77 -6.67 3.89 -1.35
C LEU A 77 -7.86 3.32 -2.12
N ARG A 78 -8.77 2.69 -1.39
CA ARG A 78 -10.14 2.46 -1.83
C ARG A 78 -11.05 3.42 -1.06
N LEU A 79 -11.84 4.20 -1.79
CA LEU A 79 -12.89 5.04 -1.21
C LEU A 79 -14.28 4.49 -1.54
N MET A 80 -15.19 4.63 -0.57
CA MET A 80 -16.62 4.45 -0.78
C MET A 80 -17.25 5.83 -1.03
N GLY A 81 -18.16 5.92 -2.01
CA GLY A 81 -18.89 7.15 -2.33
C GLY A 81 -18.62 7.68 -3.72
N SER A 82 -18.91 8.97 -3.94
CA SER A 82 -18.71 9.64 -5.22
C SER A 82 -17.26 10.02 -5.46
N SER A 83 -16.87 10.04 -6.73
CA SER A 83 -15.57 10.53 -7.19
C SER A 83 -15.43 12.05 -7.22
N ASP A 84 -16.56 12.78 -7.10
CA ASP A 84 -16.62 14.21 -7.42
C ASP A 84 -15.83 15.10 -6.45
N ASP A 85 -15.77 14.72 -5.17
CA ASP A 85 -15.19 15.54 -4.10
C ASP A 85 -13.86 15.00 -3.54
N VAL A 86 -13.21 14.06 -4.24
CA VAL A 86 -12.01 13.38 -3.71
C VAL A 86 -10.85 14.32 -3.46
N LEU A 87 -10.60 15.24 -4.37
CA LEU A 87 -9.51 16.22 -4.20
C LEU A 87 -9.76 17.09 -2.97
N GLU A 88 -11.00 17.55 -2.77
CA GLU A 88 -11.38 18.36 -1.62
C GLU A 88 -11.21 17.59 -0.32
N LEU A 89 -11.68 16.34 -0.27
CA LEU A 89 -11.48 15.41 0.86
C LEU A 89 -10.00 15.23 1.22
N LEU A 90 -9.14 14.96 0.23
CA LEU A 90 -7.71 14.78 0.43
C LEU A 90 -7.02 16.07 0.91
N GLN A 91 -7.46 17.22 0.39
CA GLN A 91 -6.94 18.53 0.80
C GLN A 91 -7.43 18.93 2.19
N GLU A 92 -8.67 18.62 2.56
CA GLU A 92 -9.19 18.81 3.90
C GLU A 92 -8.38 17.97 4.89
N ALA A 93 -8.21 16.68 4.61
CA ALA A 93 -7.35 15.82 5.41
C ALA A 93 -5.92 16.37 5.51
N GLY A 94 -5.34 16.83 4.40
CA GLY A 94 -3.99 17.39 4.38
C GLY A 94 -3.79 18.60 5.28
N ARG A 95 -4.84 19.41 5.47
CA ARG A 95 -4.84 20.63 6.32
C ARG A 95 -5.17 20.37 7.78
N LEU A 96 -5.69 19.17 8.11
CA LEU A 96 -6.09 18.84 9.48
C LEU A 96 -4.89 18.87 10.44
N ASP A 97 -4.99 19.65 11.52
CA ASP A 97 -3.94 19.71 12.54
C ASP A 97 -4.09 18.54 13.53
N LEU A 98 -3.09 17.68 13.60
CA LEU A 98 -3.01 16.58 14.57
C LEU A 98 -1.94 16.83 15.65
N GLY A 99 -1.50 18.08 15.83
CA GLY A 99 -0.48 18.47 16.81
C GLY A 99 0.95 18.05 16.45
N ASP A 100 1.16 17.51 15.23
CA ASP A 100 2.46 17.06 14.73
C ASP A 100 3.18 18.11 13.86
N HIS A 101 2.61 19.29 13.73
CA HIS A 101 3.12 20.40 12.91
C HIS A 101 3.32 20.04 11.42
N MET A 102 2.75 18.93 10.94
CA MET A 102 2.83 18.53 9.54
C MET A 102 1.64 19.08 8.76
N LEU A 103 1.90 19.57 7.56
CA LEU A 103 0.91 19.98 6.57
C LEU A 103 1.13 19.20 5.30
N PHE A 104 0.04 18.73 4.68
CA PHE A 104 0.10 18.01 3.42
C PHE A 104 -0.58 18.84 2.32
N GLU A 105 0.16 19.08 1.25
CA GLU A 105 -0.34 19.74 0.05
C GLU A 105 -0.66 18.66 -0.99
N VAL A 106 -1.94 18.55 -1.38
CA VAL A 106 -2.41 17.55 -2.33
C VAL A 106 -2.86 18.23 -3.61
N GLN A 107 -2.36 17.75 -4.74
CA GLN A 107 -2.68 18.26 -6.08
C GLN A 107 -2.96 17.09 -7.03
N PRO A 108 -3.79 17.27 -8.08
CA PRO A 108 -3.90 16.29 -9.15
C PRO A 108 -2.52 16.00 -9.76
N ASP A 109 -2.27 14.76 -10.12
CA ASP A 109 -1.08 14.43 -10.93
C ASP A 109 -1.36 14.90 -12.35
N VAL A 110 -0.60 15.92 -12.81
CA VAL A 110 -0.83 16.56 -14.13
C VAL A 110 -0.37 15.68 -15.29
N ASP A 111 0.58 14.78 -15.03
CA ASP A 111 1.14 13.89 -16.06
C ASP A 111 0.27 12.64 -16.24
N HIS A 112 -0.34 12.16 -15.16
CA HIS A 112 -1.15 10.93 -15.13
C HIS A 112 -2.36 11.09 -14.18
N PRO A 113 -3.33 11.97 -14.50
CA PRO A 113 -4.43 12.32 -13.57
C PRO A 113 -5.39 11.15 -13.30
N GLU A 114 -5.48 10.21 -14.24
CA GLU A 114 -6.33 9.05 -14.15
C GLU A 114 -5.49 7.77 -14.02
N ILE A 115 -5.96 6.83 -13.21
CA ILE A 115 -5.36 5.50 -13.16
C ILE A 115 -5.87 4.72 -14.37
N GLN A 116 -5.26 4.94 -15.53
CA GLN A 116 -5.54 4.17 -16.74
C GLN A 116 -4.77 2.85 -16.70
N ASN A 117 -5.36 1.82 -16.14
CA ASN A 117 -4.89 0.46 -16.37
C ASN A 117 -5.72 -0.16 -17.48
N GLU A 118 -5.07 -0.62 -18.55
CA GLU A 118 -5.72 -1.37 -19.62
C GLU A 118 -6.59 -2.49 -19.01
N GLY A 119 -7.90 -2.47 -19.30
CA GLY A 119 -8.85 -3.46 -18.79
C GLY A 119 -9.50 -3.16 -17.44
N MET A 120 -9.30 -1.99 -16.84
CA MET A 120 -10.06 -1.57 -15.66
C MET A 120 -11.29 -0.75 -16.07
N ARG A 121 -12.45 -1.11 -15.52
CA ARG A 121 -13.75 -0.46 -15.81
C ARG A 121 -14.12 0.63 -14.79
N TYR A 122 -13.18 1.04 -13.93
CA TYR A 122 -13.47 2.03 -12.90
C TYR A 122 -12.52 3.22 -13.00
N ASP A 123 -13.09 4.35 -12.66
CA ASP A 123 -12.36 5.59 -12.57
C ASP A 123 -11.49 5.55 -11.31
N GLY A 124 -10.21 5.75 -11.50
CA GLY A 124 -9.26 5.96 -10.41
C GLY A 124 -8.53 7.26 -10.66
N PHE A 125 -8.25 7.99 -9.61
CA PHE A 125 -7.53 9.25 -9.69
C PHE A 125 -6.17 9.13 -9.02
N ARG A 126 -5.20 9.82 -9.59
CA ARG A 126 -3.88 9.95 -9.03
C ARG A 126 -3.62 11.38 -8.60
N TYR A 127 -3.11 11.51 -7.38
CA TYR A 127 -2.74 12.77 -6.78
C TYR A 127 -1.27 12.74 -6.39
N ARG A 128 -0.64 13.90 -6.42
CA ARG A 128 0.69 14.12 -5.88
C ARG A 128 0.57 14.81 -4.53
N THR A 129 1.27 14.29 -3.53
CA THR A 129 1.21 14.78 -2.16
C THR A 129 2.60 15.14 -1.66
N GLU A 130 2.73 16.32 -1.05
CA GLU A 130 3.93 16.81 -0.39
C GLU A 130 3.65 17.05 1.08
N CYS A 131 4.53 16.53 1.97
CA CYS A 131 4.49 16.84 3.39
C CYS A 131 5.42 18.00 3.70
N ARG A 132 4.95 19.00 4.43
CA ARG A 132 5.75 20.13 4.94
C ARG A 132 5.86 20.07 6.44
N LEU A 133 7.08 20.29 6.95
CA LEU A 133 7.36 20.40 8.37
C LEU A 133 8.43 21.49 8.58
N ALA A 134 8.17 22.44 9.47
CA ALA A 134 9.04 23.60 9.72
C ALA A 134 9.36 24.40 8.44
N GLY A 135 8.34 24.62 7.58
CA GLY A 135 8.42 25.43 6.36
C GLY A 135 9.17 24.78 5.19
N THR A 136 9.61 23.54 5.31
CA THR A 136 10.33 22.80 4.25
C THR A 136 9.64 21.49 3.89
N ILE A 137 9.84 21.00 2.66
CA ILE A 137 9.39 19.68 2.27
C ILE A 137 10.08 18.64 3.18
N TYR A 138 9.26 17.80 3.81
CA TYR A 138 9.71 16.76 4.73
C TYR A 138 9.48 15.38 4.11
N SER A 139 10.57 14.67 3.83
CA SER A 139 10.60 13.44 3.06
C SER A 139 10.34 13.65 1.55
N ARG A 140 10.21 12.56 0.80
CA ARG A 140 9.94 12.63 -0.65
C ARG A 140 8.45 12.86 -0.89
N PRO A 141 8.08 13.65 -1.90
CA PRO A 141 6.72 13.66 -2.41
C PRO A 141 6.29 12.25 -2.83
N PHE A 142 5.00 11.96 -2.75
CA PHE A 142 4.46 10.63 -3.04
C PHE A 142 3.14 10.71 -3.79
N GLY A 143 2.82 9.64 -4.51
CA GLY A 143 1.54 9.44 -5.18
C GLY A 143 0.47 8.98 -4.18
N VAL A 144 -0.75 9.45 -4.38
CA VAL A 144 -1.94 8.90 -3.73
C VAL A 144 -2.88 8.44 -4.84
N ASP A 145 -3.02 7.13 -4.97
CA ASP A 145 -3.90 6.49 -5.93
C ASP A 145 -5.23 6.16 -5.25
N VAL A 146 -6.32 6.67 -5.79
CA VAL A 146 -7.66 6.46 -5.23
C VAL A 146 -8.50 5.68 -6.24
N ALA A 147 -9.01 4.54 -5.81
CA ALA A 147 -9.90 3.68 -6.60
C ALA A 147 -11.29 3.58 -5.96
N PHE A 148 -12.30 3.37 -6.78
CA PHE A 148 -13.70 3.22 -6.39
C PHE A 148 -14.25 1.87 -6.86
N GLY A 149 -15.18 1.33 -6.10
CA GLY A 149 -15.99 0.19 -6.59
C GLY A 149 -15.33 -1.18 -6.52
N ASP A 150 -14.04 -1.30 -6.19
CA ASP A 150 -13.41 -2.63 -6.04
C ASP A 150 -14.19 -3.48 -5.03
N PRO A 151 -14.55 -4.73 -5.37
CA PRO A 151 -15.28 -5.61 -4.46
C PRO A 151 -14.42 -5.94 -3.24
N LEU A 152 -15.04 -5.90 -2.06
CA LEU A 152 -14.45 -6.35 -0.81
C LEU A 152 -15.06 -7.69 -0.42
N VAL A 153 -14.22 -8.68 -0.19
CA VAL A 153 -14.62 -9.94 0.44
C VAL A 153 -14.03 -9.98 1.85
N GLY A 154 -14.90 -10.05 2.83
CA GLY A 154 -14.54 -9.89 4.24
C GLY A 154 -14.51 -8.43 4.70
N GLU A 155 -14.38 -8.26 6.01
CA GLU A 155 -14.24 -6.94 6.62
C GLU A 155 -12.77 -6.47 6.55
N PRO A 156 -12.53 -5.16 6.39
CA PRO A 156 -11.18 -4.62 6.52
C PRO A 156 -10.58 -4.91 7.88
N ASP A 157 -9.31 -5.29 7.91
CA ASP A 157 -8.57 -5.48 9.15
C ASP A 157 -8.23 -4.12 9.76
N ILE A 158 -8.43 -3.99 11.07
CA ILE A 158 -8.06 -2.77 11.80
C ILE A 158 -6.67 -2.97 12.39
N VAL A 159 -5.73 -2.13 11.99
CA VAL A 159 -4.35 -2.16 12.47
C VAL A 159 -3.98 -0.83 13.10
N VAL A 160 -3.46 -0.88 14.32
CA VAL A 160 -2.83 0.28 14.98
C VAL A 160 -1.37 0.31 14.56
N THR A 161 -0.89 1.43 14.06
CA THR A 161 0.49 1.57 13.61
C THR A 161 1.46 1.75 14.77
N ASP A 162 2.77 1.84 14.48
CA ASP A 162 3.80 2.03 15.51
C ASP A 162 3.66 3.37 16.22
N ASP A 163 3.87 3.38 17.53
CA ASP A 163 3.76 4.56 18.39
C ASP A 163 5.03 5.44 18.33
N ILE A 164 5.38 5.90 17.13
CA ILE A 164 6.61 6.68 16.87
C ILE A 164 6.54 8.06 17.55
N LEU A 165 5.33 8.63 17.68
CA LEU A 165 5.11 10.00 18.19
C LEU A 165 4.68 10.03 19.67
N ALA A 166 4.76 8.91 20.41
CA ALA A 166 4.49 8.86 21.84
C ALA A 166 5.21 9.94 22.65
N PHE A 167 6.43 10.29 22.25
CA PHE A 167 7.25 11.32 22.90
C PHE A 167 6.62 12.72 22.86
N ALA A 168 5.76 12.96 21.89
CA ALA A 168 5.01 14.20 21.72
C ALA A 168 3.55 14.08 22.20
N GLY A 169 3.14 12.90 22.71
CA GLY A 169 1.79 12.65 23.17
C GLY A 169 0.78 12.47 22.02
N ILE A 170 1.25 12.16 20.83
CA ILE A 170 0.42 11.93 19.64
C ILE A 170 0.25 10.44 19.48
N ALA A 171 -0.98 9.97 19.60
CA ALA A 171 -1.31 8.55 19.45
C ALA A 171 -1.16 8.06 17.99
N PRO A 172 -0.80 6.78 17.79
CA PRO A 172 -0.80 6.17 16.48
C PRO A 172 -2.22 6.05 15.94
N PRO A 173 -2.43 6.14 14.61
CA PRO A 173 -3.74 5.92 14.03
C PRO A 173 -4.14 4.46 14.00
N SER A 174 -5.46 4.23 14.01
CA SER A 174 -6.06 2.95 13.60
C SER A 174 -6.42 3.03 12.12
N LEU A 175 -5.85 2.15 11.31
CA LEU A 175 -6.03 2.13 9.86
C LEU A 175 -6.86 0.91 9.45
N ARG A 176 -7.76 1.12 8.48
CA ARG A 176 -8.52 0.04 7.84
C ARG A 176 -7.72 -0.48 6.66
N LEU A 177 -7.28 -1.73 6.75
CA LEU A 177 -6.48 -2.38 5.72
C LEU A 177 -7.34 -3.29 4.85
N TYR A 178 -7.04 -3.32 3.57
CA TYR A 178 -7.71 -4.17 2.60
C TYR A 178 -7.64 -5.64 3.02
N PRO A 179 -8.76 -6.40 2.98
CA PRO A 179 -8.76 -7.82 3.36
C PRO A 179 -7.75 -8.62 2.55
N VAL A 180 -7.04 -9.53 3.20
CA VAL A 180 -5.95 -10.31 2.57
C VAL A 180 -6.45 -11.06 1.34
N VAL A 181 -7.63 -11.69 1.40
CA VAL A 181 -8.19 -12.45 0.27
C VAL A 181 -8.50 -11.57 -0.94
N SER A 182 -9.04 -10.37 -0.71
CA SER A 182 -9.30 -9.39 -1.78
C SER A 182 -7.98 -8.87 -2.37
N HIS A 183 -6.96 -8.64 -1.54
CA HIS A 183 -5.64 -8.21 -1.99
C HIS A 183 -4.96 -9.27 -2.88
N ILE A 184 -5.02 -10.55 -2.50
CA ILE A 184 -4.53 -11.66 -3.31
C ILE A 184 -5.28 -11.74 -4.65
N ALA A 185 -6.60 -11.64 -4.63
CA ALA A 185 -7.43 -11.70 -5.82
C ALA A 185 -7.10 -10.58 -6.83
N GLU A 186 -6.92 -9.34 -6.36
CA GLU A 186 -6.51 -8.22 -7.22
C GLU A 186 -5.12 -8.42 -7.83
N LYS A 187 -4.17 -8.90 -7.04
CA LYS A 187 -2.80 -9.16 -7.53
C LYS A 187 -2.76 -10.30 -8.51
N LEU A 188 -3.49 -11.38 -8.25
CA LEU A 188 -3.64 -12.50 -9.20
C LEU A 188 -4.25 -12.01 -10.51
N HIS A 189 -5.34 -11.25 -10.46
CA HIS A 189 -5.97 -10.68 -11.64
C HIS A 189 -4.98 -9.79 -12.42
N ALA A 190 -4.28 -8.87 -11.74
CA ALA A 190 -3.33 -7.98 -12.38
C ALA A 190 -2.13 -8.73 -12.98
N PHE A 191 -1.68 -9.81 -12.34
CA PHE A 191 -0.60 -10.67 -12.82
C PHE A 191 -0.99 -11.43 -14.10
N THR A 192 -2.20 -11.99 -14.13
CA THR A 192 -2.69 -12.85 -15.22
C THR A 192 -3.35 -12.10 -16.37
N MET A 193 -3.63 -10.80 -16.19
CA MET A 193 -4.32 -9.99 -17.21
C MET A 193 -3.54 -9.95 -18.53
N PRO A 194 -4.16 -10.31 -19.67
CA PRO A 194 -3.56 -10.18 -21.00
C PRO A 194 -3.19 -8.73 -21.30
N ARG A 195 -1.99 -8.53 -21.85
CA ARG A 195 -1.47 -7.18 -22.15
C ARG A 195 -0.87 -7.14 -23.55
N PRO A 196 -1.06 -6.03 -24.31
CA PRO A 196 -0.43 -5.84 -25.61
C PRO A 196 1.09 -5.59 -25.50
N ARG A 197 1.58 -5.15 -24.35
CA ARG A 197 3.00 -4.95 -24.03
C ARG A 197 3.49 -6.03 -23.07
N PRO A 198 4.81 -6.31 -23.03
CA PRO A 198 5.37 -7.23 -22.06
C PRO A 198 4.93 -6.90 -20.63
N ASN A 199 4.50 -7.92 -19.91
CA ASN A 199 4.03 -7.76 -18.54
C ASN A 199 5.14 -7.21 -17.63
N SER A 200 4.92 -6.07 -16.99
CA SER A 200 5.86 -5.40 -16.08
C SER A 200 5.55 -5.65 -14.59
N ARG A 201 4.62 -6.56 -14.29
CA ARG A 201 4.09 -6.82 -12.93
C ARG A 201 4.98 -7.77 -12.11
N VAL A 202 6.29 -7.74 -12.31
CA VAL A 202 7.24 -8.58 -11.55
C VAL A 202 7.09 -8.43 -10.04
N ARG A 203 6.64 -7.26 -9.56
CA ARG A 203 6.42 -6.98 -8.14
C ARG A 203 5.21 -7.71 -7.54
N ASP A 204 4.22 -8.05 -8.34
CA ASP A 204 3.02 -8.74 -7.85
C ASP A 204 3.34 -10.19 -7.44
N LEU A 205 4.38 -10.78 -8.01
CA LEU A 205 4.79 -12.15 -7.70
C LEU A 205 5.27 -12.33 -6.25
N PRO A 206 6.27 -11.58 -5.74
CA PRO A 206 6.64 -11.67 -4.33
C PRO A 206 5.53 -11.15 -3.40
N ASP A 207 4.72 -10.19 -3.83
CA ASP A 207 3.60 -9.72 -3.03
C ASP A 207 2.57 -10.85 -2.79
N LEU A 208 2.27 -11.68 -3.81
CA LEU A 208 1.42 -12.86 -3.66
C LEU A 208 2.02 -13.89 -2.69
N ALA A 209 3.32 -14.17 -2.81
CA ALA A 209 4.02 -15.08 -1.91
C ALA A 209 4.03 -14.55 -0.45
N LEU A 210 4.25 -13.25 -0.25
CA LEU A 210 4.21 -12.60 1.05
C LEU A 210 2.81 -12.63 1.67
N LEU A 211 1.77 -12.34 0.88
CA LEU A 211 0.37 -12.40 1.34
C LEU A 211 0.00 -13.80 1.84
N ALA A 212 0.51 -14.85 1.18
CA ALA A 212 0.32 -16.23 1.62
C ALA A 212 0.91 -16.54 3.01
N THR A 213 1.84 -15.72 3.51
CA THR A 213 2.48 -15.92 4.84
C THR A 213 1.78 -15.21 5.99
N ILE A 214 0.78 -14.35 5.73
CA ILE A 214 0.16 -13.51 6.76
C ILE A 214 -0.62 -14.32 7.82
N GLY A 215 -1.05 -15.53 7.49
CA GLY A 215 -1.75 -16.42 8.41
C GLY A 215 -2.60 -17.44 7.68
N PRO A 216 -3.42 -18.20 8.39
CA PRO A 216 -4.31 -19.16 7.74
C PRO A 216 -5.35 -18.41 6.90
N ILE A 217 -5.42 -18.76 5.61
CA ILE A 217 -6.38 -18.19 4.67
C ILE A 217 -7.38 -19.29 4.33
N GLU A 218 -8.66 -19.01 4.56
CA GLU A 218 -9.72 -19.93 4.18
C GLU A 218 -9.84 -20.02 2.65
N GLY A 219 -9.69 -21.23 2.09
CA GLY A 219 -9.68 -21.45 0.65
C GLY A 219 -10.99 -21.04 -0.03
N ALA A 220 -12.14 -21.28 0.60
CA ALA A 220 -13.43 -20.86 0.06
C ALA A 220 -13.59 -19.34 0.00
N ALA A 221 -13.13 -18.61 1.02
CA ALA A 221 -13.15 -17.15 1.02
C ALA A 221 -12.21 -16.56 -0.04
N LEU A 222 -11.01 -17.14 -0.20
CA LEU A 222 -10.07 -16.75 -1.24
C LEU A 222 -10.64 -17.02 -2.64
N ARG A 223 -11.21 -18.19 -2.86
CA ARG A 223 -11.86 -18.55 -4.13
C ARG A 223 -12.94 -17.55 -4.49
N ARG A 224 -13.84 -17.24 -3.55
CA ARG A 224 -14.90 -16.24 -3.74
C ARG A 224 -14.34 -14.85 -4.08
N ALA A 225 -13.26 -14.43 -3.41
CA ALA A 225 -12.62 -13.16 -3.70
C ALA A 225 -12.05 -13.11 -5.12
N ILE A 226 -11.42 -14.20 -5.58
CA ILE A 226 -10.90 -14.32 -6.94
C ILE A 226 -12.04 -14.22 -7.95
N GLU A 227 -13.09 -15.02 -7.80
CA GLU A 227 -14.24 -15.04 -8.70
C GLU A 227 -14.90 -13.66 -8.82
N LEU A 228 -15.21 -13.01 -7.70
CA LEU A 228 -15.81 -11.68 -7.69
C LEU A 228 -14.91 -10.61 -8.32
N THR A 229 -13.60 -10.68 -8.09
CA THR A 229 -12.65 -9.72 -8.67
C THR A 229 -12.57 -9.88 -10.19
N PHE A 230 -12.48 -11.11 -10.68
CA PHE A 230 -12.41 -11.39 -12.12
C PHE A 230 -13.72 -11.06 -12.83
N GLU A 231 -14.86 -11.38 -12.23
CA GLU A 231 -16.19 -11.02 -12.74
C GLU A 231 -16.38 -9.50 -12.82
N PHE A 232 -16.05 -8.79 -11.73
CA PHE A 232 -16.16 -7.33 -11.68
C PHE A 232 -15.30 -6.64 -12.74
N ARG A 233 -14.06 -7.09 -12.92
CA ARG A 233 -13.14 -6.51 -13.91
C ARG A 233 -13.43 -6.96 -15.34
N GLY A 234 -13.95 -8.16 -15.54
CA GLY A 234 -14.45 -8.69 -16.82
C GLY A 234 -13.44 -8.69 -17.97
N THR A 235 -12.14 -8.81 -17.68
CA THR A 235 -11.06 -8.72 -18.68
C THR A 235 -10.67 -10.10 -19.24
N HIS A 236 -10.69 -11.12 -18.40
CA HIS A 236 -10.32 -12.50 -18.74
C HIS A 236 -10.87 -13.47 -17.67
N PRO A 237 -11.00 -14.77 -17.98
CA PRO A 237 -11.46 -15.76 -17.01
C PRO A 237 -10.44 -16.01 -15.90
N VAL A 238 -10.93 -16.55 -14.77
CA VAL A 238 -10.04 -17.09 -13.71
C VAL A 238 -9.20 -18.22 -14.29
N PRO A 239 -7.88 -18.21 -14.12
CA PRO A 239 -7.03 -19.30 -14.59
C PRO A 239 -7.28 -20.57 -13.78
N THR A 240 -7.18 -21.73 -14.41
CA THR A 240 -7.27 -23.02 -13.72
C THR A 240 -6.02 -23.37 -12.92
N ARG A 241 -4.88 -22.74 -13.26
CA ARG A 241 -3.61 -22.84 -12.54
C ARG A 241 -2.87 -21.50 -12.60
N PHE A 242 -2.00 -21.29 -11.64
CA PHE A 242 -1.11 -20.11 -11.66
C PHE A 242 -0.18 -20.20 -12.88
N PRO A 243 -0.18 -19.22 -13.79
CA PRO A 243 0.65 -19.26 -14.98
C PRO A 243 2.12 -18.93 -14.66
N PRO A 244 3.08 -19.54 -15.39
CA PRO A 244 4.49 -19.22 -15.18
C PRO A 244 4.79 -17.75 -15.52
N PRO A 245 5.67 -17.09 -14.74
CA PRO A 245 6.09 -15.72 -15.05
C PRO A 245 6.98 -15.71 -16.31
N PRO A 246 7.05 -14.55 -17.00
CA PRO A 246 7.97 -14.40 -18.13
C PRO A 246 9.43 -14.61 -17.73
N GLU A 247 10.21 -15.36 -18.53
CA GLU A 247 11.62 -15.67 -18.24
C GLU A 247 12.49 -14.40 -18.06
N PHE A 248 12.20 -13.33 -18.81
CA PHE A 248 12.96 -12.08 -18.71
C PHE A 248 12.80 -11.37 -17.35
N TRP A 249 11.90 -11.84 -16.46
CA TRP A 249 11.81 -11.36 -15.09
C TRP A 249 12.91 -11.88 -14.16
N ALA A 250 13.69 -12.90 -14.56
CA ALA A 250 14.68 -13.52 -13.70
C ALA A 250 15.69 -12.50 -13.13
N ALA A 251 16.28 -11.66 -13.98
CA ALA A 251 17.24 -10.65 -13.55
C ALA A 251 16.63 -9.52 -12.71
N PRO A 252 15.54 -8.85 -13.14
CA PRO A 252 14.90 -7.81 -12.31
C PRO A 252 14.34 -8.36 -10.99
N TYR A 253 13.86 -9.61 -10.97
CA TYR A 253 13.42 -10.23 -9.72
C TYR A 253 14.59 -10.47 -8.76
N ALA A 254 15.71 -11.05 -9.22
CA ALA A 254 16.88 -11.31 -8.38
C ALA A 254 17.42 -10.02 -7.74
N THR A 255 17.51 -8.94 -8.53
CA THR A 255 17.90 -7.61 -8.01
C THR A 255 16.95 -7.09 -6.95
N MET A 256 15.64 -7.24 -7.16
CA MET A 256 14.64 -6.83 -6.19
C MET A 256 14.70 -7.68 -4.91
N ALA A 257 14.85 -9.01 -5.06
CA ALA A 257 14.94 -9.94 -3.94
C ALA A 257 16.15 -9.68 -3.04
N GLU A 258 17.26 -9.24 -3.63
CA GLU A 258 18.46 -8.82 -2.88
C GLU A 258 18.22 -7.48 -2.16
N ASN A 259 17.71 -6.47 -2.87
CA ASN A 259 17.49 -5.12 -2.33
C ASN A 259 16.47 -5.07 -1.19
N ASP A 260 15.41 -5.87 -1.28
CA ASP A 260 14.31 -5.91 -0.32
C ASP A 260 14.44 -7.10 0.67
N ASP A 261 15.56 -7.82 0.66
CA ASP A 261 15.85 -9.01 1.49
C ASP A 261 14.69 -10.02 1.50
N LEU A 262 14.13 -10.33 0.33
CA LEU A 262 13.03 -11.27 0.21
C LEU A 262 13.48 -12.70 0.56
N ALA A 263 12.58 -13.53 1.07
CA ALA A 263 12.86 -14.92 1.44
C ALA A 263 13.22 -15.78 0.23
N TRP A 264 12.58 -15.55 -0.89
CA TRP A 264 12.81 -16.25 -2.18
C TRP A 264 13.82 -15.47 -2.99
N LYS A 265 14.99 -16.05 -3.25
CA LYS A 265 16.08 -15.33 -3.93
C LYS A 265 16.05 -15.46 -5.45
N SER A 266 15.30 -16.41 -5.97
CA SER A 266 15.16 -16.64 -7.41
C SER A 266 13.70 -16.60 -7.89
N LEU A 267 13.52 -16.33 -9.19
CA LEU A 267 12.19 -16.36 -9.82
C LEU A 267 11.53 -17.74 -9.68
N LEU A 268 12.32 -18.82 -9.77
CA LEU A 268 11.81 -20.18 -9.62
C LEU A 268 11.29 -20.45 -8.20
N GLU A 269 12.02 -20.03 -7.17
CA GLU A 269 11.62 -20.23 -5.78
C GLU A 269 10.31 -19.49 -5.45
N VAL A 270 10.20 -18.21 -5.84
CA VAL A 270 8.98 -17.43 -5.55
C VAL A 270 7.78 -17.94 -6.34
N THR A 271 8.00 -18.38 -7.59
CA THR A 271 6.93 -18.99 -8.42
C THR A 271 6.43 -20.27 -7.77
N GLY A 272 7.31 -21.17 -7.36
CA GLY A 272 6.93 -22.40 -6.66
C GLY A 272 6.16 -22.16 -5.35
N ALA A 273 6.52 -21.11 -4.60
CA ALA A 273 5.78 -20.72 -3.40
C ALA A 273 4.35 -20.27 -3.73
N VAL A 274 4.19 -19.44 -4.77
CA VAL A 274 2.86 -18.95 -5.21
C VAL A 274 2.02 -20.10 -5.80
N GLU A 275 2.60 -20.97 -6.61
CA GLU A 275 1.93 -22.16 -7.17
C GLU A 275 1.43 -23.10 -6.07
N THR A 276 2.28 -23.38 -5.09
CA THR A 276 1.92 -24.24 -3.94
C THR A 276 0.72 -23.68 -3.17
N PHE A 277 0.65 -22.37 -3.06
CA PHE A 277 -0.42 -21.68 -2.34
C PHE A 277 -1.71 -21.57 -3.19
N LEU A 278 -1.62 -21.11 -4.43
CA LEU A 278 -2.80 -20.77 -5.24
C LEU A 278 -3.40 -21.95 -6.01
N ASN A 279 -2.60 -22.91 -6.50
CA ASN A 279 -3.12 -24.00 -7.32
C ASN A 279 -4.21 -24.83 -6.62
N PRO A 280 -4.13 -25.19 -5.33
CA PRO A 280 -5.22 -25.89 -4.65
C PRO A 280 -6.55 -25.12 -4.65
N VAL A 281 -6.50 -23.77 -4.65
CA VAL A 281 -7.68 -22.91 -4.69
C VAL A 281 -8.19 -22.76 -6.12
N LEU A 282 -7.31 -22.74 -7.11
CA LEU A 282 -7.65 -22.60 -8.53
C LEU A 282 -8.19 -23.90 -9.14
N ASP A 283 -7.62 -25.06 -8.76
CA ASP A 283 -8.02 -26.39 -9.24
C ASP A 283 -9.42 -26.83 -8.71
N SER A 284 -9.98 -26.14 -7.71
CA SER A 284 -11.27 -26.47 -7.08
C SER A 284 -12.50 -26.04 -7.90
N ALA A 285 -12.35 -25.83 -9.22
CA ALA A 285 -13.38 -25.37 -10.13
C ALA A 285 -14.19 -26.53 -10.74
#